data_b8b5285deb4ed49b967f1b7e7fec77fc
#
_entry.id   b8b5285deb4ed49b967f1b7e7fec77fc
#
_cell.length_a   1.000
_cell.length_b   1.000
_cell.length_c   1.000
_cell.angle_alpha   90.00
_cell.angle_beta   90.00
_cell.angle_gamma   90.00
#
_symmetry.space_group_name_H-M   'P 1'
#
loop_
_entity.id
_entity.type
_entity.pdbx_description
1 polymer ?
#
loop_
_entity_poly.entity_id
_entity_poly.type
_entity_poly.pdbx_seq_one_letter_code
_entity_poly.pdbx_strand_id
1 'polypeptide(L)'
;MKWEKKHTLEESVEWRGLPEGDMQPFKAYVNEKTPGVCGTYAAASLTVLMAKREGVVTQSMDELLESMEASIEYALPYRGTFYWDVQRGLNQEWKKYGYKTHFNLFSEKVVPGLLEDGVPVVVGTTAALGSPYKNHWLVVYQYAFDSTGKLWYKAYDNHGSITTIIPAVQTLCALWLEKL
;
A
#
# COMPACT_ATOMS: atom_id res chain seq x y z
N MET A 1 10.52 -3.47 -24.73
CA MET A 1 9.95 -4.80 -24.43
C MET A 1 8.58 -4.56 -23.81
N LYS A 2 7.50 -4.82 -24.55
CA LYS A 2 6.13 -4.69 -24.05
C LYS A 2 5.95 -5.73 -22.95
N TRP A 3 5.71 -5.29 -21.72
CA TRP A 3 5.28 -6.16 -20.66
C TRP A 3 3.86 -6.65 -20.97
N GLU A 4 3.74 -7.85 -21.47
CA GLU A 4 2.46 -8.54 -21.50
C GLU A 4 2.06 -8.80 -20.05
N LYS A 5 0.89 -8.28 -19.66
CA LYS A 5 0.27 -8.53 -18.35
C LYS A 5 -0.02 -10.03 -18.23
N LYS A 6 0.95 -10.82 -17.83
CA LYS A 6 0.82 -12.27 -17.64
C LYS A 6 -0.12 -12.69 -16.49
N HIS A 7 -0.72 -11.73 -15.80
CA HIS A 7 -1.60 -11.97 -14.66
C HIS A 7 -2.86 -11.11 -14.77
N THR A 8 -3.65 -11.33 -15.83
CA THR A 8 -5.00 -10.79 -15.90
C THR A 8 -5.90 -11.79 -15.19
N LEU A 9 -6.62 -11.34 -14.19
CA LEU A 9 -7.71 -12.12 -13.62
C LEU A 9 -8.83 -12.13 -14.66
N GLU A 10 -9.02 -13.24 -15.36
CA GLU A 10 -9.97 -13.38 -16.49
C GLU A 10 -11.40 -13.68 -16.05
N GLU A 11 -11.61 -13.90 -14.77
CA GLU A 11 -12.91 -14.27 -14.23
C GLU A 11 -13.51 -13.22 -13.31
N SER A 12 -14.83 -13.20 -13.21
CA SER A 12 -15.54 -12.41 -12.21
C SER A 12 -15.27 -12.99 -10.83
N VAL A 13 -14.64 -12.21 -9.96
CA VAL A 13 -14.36 -12.56 -8.56
C VAL A 13 -15.10 -11.65 -7.61
N GLU A 14 -15.38 -12.13 -6.41
CA GLU A 14 -15.95 -11.33 -5.34
C GLU A 14 -14.84 -10.57 -4.61
N TRP A 15 -14.75 -9.26 -4.88
CA TRP A 15 -13.83 -8.36 -4.17
C TRP A 15 -14.37 -7.99 -2.79
N ARG A 16 -13.54 -8.11 -1.76
CA ARG A 16 -13.84 -7.81 -0.36
C ARG A 16 -12.84 -6.81 0.19
N GLY A 17 -13.29 -5.98 1.12
CA GLY A 17 -12.47 -4.96 1.79
C GLY A 17 -13.11 -3.58 1.73
N LEU A 18 -12.28 -2.54 1.54
CA LEU A 18 -12.74 -1.15 1.52
C LEU A 18 -13.43 -0.82 0.19
N PRO A 19 -14.37 0.15 0.21
CA PRO A 19 -15.00 0.63 -1.03
C PRO A 19 -13.97 1.20 -2.02
N GLU A 20 -14.09 0.83 -3.31
CA GLU A 20 -13.23 1.38 -4.36
C GLU A 20 -13.36 2.89 -4.49
N GLY A 21 -14.54 3.45 -4.18
CA GLY A 21 -14.77 4.89 -4.16
C GLY A 21 -13.85 5.67 -3.23
N ASP A 22 -13.36 5.04 -2.17
CA ASP A 22 -12.40 5.65 -1.23
C ASP A 22 -11.03 5.89 -1.84
N MET A 23 -10.73 5.23 -2.96
CA MET A 23 -9.48 5.36 -3.70
C MET A 23 -9.50 6.51 -4.72
N GLN A 24 -10.66 7.03 -5.10
CA GLN A 24 -10.79 8.06 -6.14
C GLN A 24 -9.90 9.30 -5.91
N PRO A 25 -9.75 9.82 -4.68
CA PRO A 25 -8.86 10.96 -4.43
C PRO A 25 -7.40 10.71 -4.80
N PHE A 26 -6.95 9.45 -4.77
CA PHE A 26 -5.54 9.11 -5.05
C PHE A 26 -5.21 9.00 -6.53
N LYS A 27 -6.21 9.00 -7.42
CA LYS A 27 -6.00 8.91 -8.87
C LYS A 27 -5.12 10.03 -9.42
N ALA A 28 -5.17 11.22 -8.82
CA ALA A 28 -4.36 12.37 -9.19
C ALA A 28 -2.92 12.31 -8.66
N TYR A 29 -2.63 11.39 -7.73
CA TYR A 29 -1.34 11.31 -7.06
C TYR A 29 -0.47 10.24 -7.72
N VAL A 30 0.36 10.67 -8.67
CA VAL A 30 1.27 9.84 -9.44
C VAL A 30 2.71 10.16 -9.03
N ASN A 31 3.47 9.12 -8.68
CA ASN A 31 4.87 9.26 -8.31
C ASN A 31 5.75 9.37 -9.58
N GLU A 32 6.10 10.59 -9.96
CA GLU A 32 6.91 10.91 -11.14
C GLU A 32 8.40 11.14 -10.81
N LYS A 33 8.78 11.10 -9.53
CA LYS A 33 10.17 11.30 -9.11
C LYS A 33 11.09 10.15 -9.53
N THR A 34 12.35 10.49 -9.82
CA THR A 34 13.41 9.51 -10.12
C THR A 34 14.65 9.84 -9.29
N PRO A 35 15.09 8.96 -8.36
CA PRO A 35 14.43 7.69 -7.98
C PRO A 35 13.03 7.90 -7.40
N GLY A 36 12.15 6.89 -7.54
CA GLY A 36 10.78 6.96 -7.05
C GLY A 36 10.70 7.01 -5.53
N VAL A 37 9.67 7.68 -5.03
CA VAL A 37 9.34 7.82 -3.61
C VAL A 37 8.05 7.06 -3.26
N CYS A 38 7.93 5.83 -3.76
CA CYS A 38 6.72 5.02 -3.66
C CYS A 38 6.33 4.70 -2.21
N GLY A 39 7.29 4.55 -1.31
CA GLY A 39 7.04 4.36 0.12
C GLY A 39 6.33 5.55 0.75
N THR A 40 6.72 6.77 0.38
CA THR A 40 6.07 8.01 0.83
C THR A 40 4.63 8.09 0.33
N TYR A 41 4.40 7.83 -0.96
CA TYR A 41 3.04 7.84 -1.53
C TYR A 41 2.13 6.79 -0.86
N ALA A 42 2.63 5.59 -0.64
CA ALA A 42 1.88 4.54 0.04
C ALA A 42 1.56 4.90 1.50
N ALA A 43 2.54 5.42 2.25
CA ALA A 43 2.35 5.83 3.64
C ALA A 43 1.38 7.02 3.79
N ALA A 44 1.48 8.03 2.92
CA ALA A 44 0.59 9.17 2.91
C ALA A 44 -0.86 8.73 2.60
N SER A 45 -1.05 7.88 1.59
CA SER A 45 -2.38 7.35 1.24
C SER A 45 -2.97 6.49 2.35
N LEU A 46 -2.17 5.63 2.99
CA LEU A 46 -2.60 4.88 4.16
C LEU A 46 -3.05 5.81 5.29
N THR A 47 -2.31 6.90 5.51
CA THR A 47 -2.66 7.91 6.54
C THR A 47 -4.00 8.56 6.25
N VAL A 48 -4.28 8.97 5.02
CA VAL A 48 -5.57 9.55 4.64
C VAL A 48 -6.72 8.55 4.83
N LEU A 49 -6.54 7.30 4.42
CA LEU A 49 -7.56 6.25 4.59
C LEU A 49 -7.84 5.94 6.05
N MET A 50 -6.78 5.82 6.86
CA MET A 50 -6.92 5.57 8.30
C MET A 50 -7.55 6.76 9.02
N ALA A 51 -7.19 7.99 8.66
CA ALA A 51 -7.81 9.19 9.24
C ALA A 51 -9.31 9.23 8.96
N LYS A 52 -9.73 8.89 7.73
CA LYS A 52 -11.15 8.75 7.39
C LYS A 52 -11.83 7.68 8.23
N ARG A 53 -11.21 6.51 8.36
CA ARG A 53 -11.74 5.39 9.16
C ARG A 53 -11.93 5.76 10.63
N GLU A 54 -10.94 6.42 11.22
CA GLU A 54 -10.93 6.77 12.64
C GLU A 54 -11.64 8.10 12.95
N GLY A 55 -12.10 8.83 11.94
CA GLY A 55 -12.75 10.13 12.11
C GLY A 55 -11.81 11.21 12.67
N VAL A 56 -10.50 11.10 12.42
CA VAL A 56 -9.51 12.10 12.84
C VAL A 56 -9.15 13.03 11.68
N VAL A 57 -8.83 14.28 12.04
CA VAL A 57 -8.37 15.26 11.05
C VAL A 57 -6.88 15.04 10.81
N THR A 58 -6.50 14.91 9.54
CA THR A 58 -5.11 14.82 9.11
C THR A 58 -4.77 15.94 8.14
N GLN A 59 -3.49 16.06 7.82
CA GLN A 59 -2.99 16.92 6.75
C GLN A 59 -3.56 16.49 5.39
N SER A 60 -3.56 17.39 4.42
CA SER A 60 -3.85 17.04 3.02
C SER A 60 -2.83 16.05 2.48
N MET A 61 -3.16 15.37 1.38
CA MET A 61 -2.24 14.43 0.73
C MET A 61 -0.92 15.12 0.32
N ASP A 62 -0.99 16.36 -0.18
CA ASP A 62 0.21 17.13 -0.58
C ASP A 62 1.11 17.44 0.61
N GLU A 63 0.53 17.88 1.73
CA GLU A 63 1.28 18.14 2.98
C GLU A 63 1.88 16.87 3.56
N LEU A 64 1.15 15.73 3.50
CA LEU A 64 1.67 14.44 3.93
C LEU A 64 2.84 13.97 3.08
N LEU A 65 2.75 14.12 1.75
CA LEU A 65 3.85 13.78 0.85
C LEU A 65 5.10 14.57 1.20
N GLU A 66 4.97 15.89 1.42
CA GLU A 66 6.09 16.75 1.78
C GLU A 66 6.68 16.39 3.16
N SER A 67 5.84 16.21 4.17
CA SER A 67 6.29 15.96 5.55
C SER A 67 6.88 14.56 5.76
N MET A 68 6.37 13.55 5.06
CA MET A 68 6.78 12.16 5.23
C MET A 68 7.99 11.77 4.38
N GLU A 69 8.26 12.45 3.26
CA GLU A 69 9.35 12.12 2.34
C GLU A 69 10.70 12.11 3.04
N ALA A 70 11.00 13.12 3.84
CA ALA A 70 12.27 13.23 4.57
C ALA A 70 12.47 12.06 5.56
N SER A 71 11.40 11.63 6.24
CA SER A 71 11.46 10.56 7.23
C SER A 71 11.49 9.16 6.62
N ILE A 72 10.94 8.98 5.43
CA ILE A 72 10.85 7.68 4.75
C ILE A 72 12.02 7.47 3.81
N GLU A 73 12.28 8.43 2.90
CA GLU A 73 13.20 8.23 1.79
C GLU A 73 14.64 8.68 2.09
N TYR A 74 14.81 9.66 2.98
CA TYR A 74 16.11 10.31 3.19
C TYR A 74 16.65 10.26 4.61
N ALA A 75 15.99 9.57 5.53
CA ALA A 75 16.45 9.48 6.91
C ALA A 75 17.73 8.64 7.07
N LEU A 76 18.00 7.72 6.15
CA LEU A 76 19.17 6.84 6.19
C LEU A 76 19.95 6.92 4.87
N PRO A 77 21.30 6.71 4.90
CA PRO A 77 22.19 6.96 3.76
C PRO A 77 22.26 5.82 2.75
N TYR A 78 21.09 5.26 2.36
CA TYR A 78 21.00 4.26 1.29
C TYR A 78 19.89 4.63 0.30
N ARG A 79 19.88 3.97 -0.84
CA ARG A 79 18.83 4.16 -1.86
C ARG A 79 17.75 3.08 -1.72
N GLY A 80 16.52 3.49 -2.00
CA GLY A 80 15.35 2.61 -1.93
C GLY A 80 14.70 2.66 -0.55
N THR A 81 13.47 2.20 -0.48
CA THR A 81 12.62 2.26 0.71
C THR A 81 12.35 0.85 1.18
N PHE A 82 12.76 0.55 2.40
CA PHE A 82 12.50 -0.72 3.07
C PHE A 82 11.30 -0.59 4.01
N TYR A 83 10.79 -1.72 4.52
CA TYR A 83 9.63 -1.71 5.40
C TYR A 83 9.84 -0.89 6.68
N TRP A 84 11.05 -0.86 7.24
CA TRP A 84 11.38 -0.07 8.43
C TRP A 84 11.37 1.45 8.16
N ASP A 85 11.61 1.87 6.91
CA ASP A 85 11.52 3.28 6.53
C ASP A 85 10.05 3.72 6.49
N VAL A 86 9.20 2.93 5.85
CA VAL A 86 7.74 3.16 5.83
C VAL A 86 7.18 3.12 7.25
N GLN A 87 7.60 2.14 8.07
CA GLN A 87 7.21 2.01 9.47
C GLN A 87 7.60 3.25 10.28
N ARG A 88 8.81 3.78 10.09
CA ARG A 88 9.28 4.98 10.78
C ARG A 88 8.40 6.19 10.45
N GLY A 89 8.13 6.44 9.18
CA GLY A 89 7.28 7.54 8.75
C GLY A 89 5.86 7.45 9.30
N LEU A 90 5.24 6.29 9.20
CA LEU A 90 3.91 6.03 9.75
C LEU A 90 3.87 6.19 11.28
N ASN A 91 4.86 5.67 11.99
CA ASN A 91 4.93 5.81 13.44
C ASN A 91 5.10 7.27 13.89
N GLN A 92 5.88 8.09 13.17
CA GLN A 92 6.01 9.51 13.46
C GLN A 92 4.67 10.23 13.34
N GLU A 93 3.90 9.94 12.31
CA GLU A 93 2.59 10.57 12.09
C GLU A 93 1.54 10.08 13.07
N TRP A 94 1.47 8.77 13.34
CA TRP A 94 0.36 8.16 14.05
C TRP A 94 0.53 8.00 15.55
N LYS A 95 1.74 8.16 16.09
CA LYS A 95 2.02 8.09 17.54
C LYS A 95 1.12 9.04 18.35
N LYS A 96 0.88 10.24 17.85
CA LYS A 96 0.02 11.24 18.50
C LYS A 96 -1.44 10.80 18.67
N TYR A 97 -1.89 9.86 17.86
CA TYR A 97 -3.24 9.28 17.92
C TYR A 97 -3.30 7.95 18.68
N GLY A 98 -2.19 7.49 19.26
CA GLY A 98 -2.12 6.23 19.98
C GLY A 98 -2.07 4.99 19.08
N TYR A 99 -1.52 5.12 17.87
CA TYR A 99 -1.34 4.03 16.92
C TYR A 99 0.13 3.66 16.74
N LYS A 100 0.36 2.42 16.39
CA LYS A 100 1.66 1.89 16.03
C LYS A 100 1.57 1.10 14.71
N THR A 101 2.61 1.18 13.92
CA THR A 101 2.73 0.39 12.70
C THR A 101 3.19 -1.02 13.04
N HIS A 102 2.46 -1.99 12.57
CA HIS A 102 2.81 -3.41 12.59
C HIS A 102 3.24 -3.85 11.20
N PHE A 103 3.97 -4.96 11.12
CA PHE A 103 4.34 -5.56 9.86
C PHE A 103 4.33 -7.09 9.93
N ASN A 104 4.17 -7.72 8.78
CA ASN A 104 4.35 -9.16 8.58
C ASN A 104 5.00 -9.39 7.22
N LEU A 105 6.04 -10.22 7.18
CA LEU A 105 6.72 -10.54 5.92
C LEU A 105 5.83 -11.34 4.94
N PHE A 106 4.84 -12.05 5.47
CA PHE A 106 3.91 -12.86 4.69
C PHE A 106 2.56 -12.14 4.58
N SER A 107 2.40 -11.28 3.57
CA SER A 107 1.18 -10.48 3.38
C SER A 107 -0.08 -11.34 3.31
N GLU A 108 0.00 -12.50 2.68
CA GLU A 108 -1.11 -13.45 2.48
C GLU A 108 -1.76 -13.90 3.79
N LYS A 109 -1.00 -13.90 4.88
CA LYS A 109 -1.48 -14.34 6.19
C LYS A 109 -2.31 -13.29 6.92
N VAL A 110 -2.10 -12.01 6.59
CA VAL A 110 -2.69 -10.91 7.38
C VAL A 110 -3.63 -10.02 6.57
N VAL A 111 -3.34 -9.80 5.29
CA VAL A 111 -4.09 -8.83 4.47
C VAL A 111 -5.58 -9.12 4.39
N PRO A 112 -6.04 -10.36 4.12
CA PRO A 112 -7.48 -10.63 4.07
C PRO A 112 -8.21 -10.26 5.36
N GLY A 113 -7.69 -10.68 6.51
CA GLY A 113 -8.29 -10.38 7.81
C GLY A 113 -8.32 -8.88 8.12
N LEU A 114 -7.23 -8.16 7.84
CA LEU A 114 -7.16 -6.72 8.04
C LEU A 114 -8.20 -5.98 7.17
N LEU A 115 -8.34 -6.38 5.91
CA LEU A 115 -9.30 -5.77 4.99
C LEU A 115 -10.76 -6.07 5.38
N GLU A 116 -11.05 -7.26 5.93
CA GLU A 116 -12.38 -7.57 6.51
C GLU A 116 -12.70 -6.64 7.69
N ASP A 117 -11.70 -6.27 8.48
CA ASP A 117 -11.81 -5.32 9.58
C ASP A 117 -11.78 -3.84 9.11
N GLY A 118 -11.76 -3.61 7.81
CA GLY A 118 -11.72 -2.26 7.21
C GLY A 118 -10.38 -1.54 7.39
N VAL A 119 -9.29 -2.28 7.60
CA VAL A 119 -7.93 -1.73 7.76
C VAL A 119 -7.19 -1.81 6.43
N PRO A 120 -6.87 -0.67 5.79
CA PRO A 120 -6.04 -0.66 4.58
C PRO A 120 -4.60 -1.06 4.90
N VAL A 121 -3.90 -1.63 3.90
CA VAL A 121 -2.58 -2.23 4.11
C VAL A 121 -1.60 -1.74 3.05
N VAL A 122 -0.43 -1.27 3.47
CA VAL A 122 0.70 -1.06 2.57
C VAL A 122 1.39 -2.40 2.33
N VAL A 123 1.61 -2.77 1.07
CA VAL A 123 2.36 -3.99 0.72
C VAL A 123 3.54 -3.67 -0.18
N GLY A 124 4.64 -4.39 0.03
CA GLY A 124 5.79 -4.36 -0.87
C GLY A 124 5.70 -5.44 -1.93
N THR A 125 5.93 -5.09 -3.19
CA THR A 125 6.19 -6.07 -4.25
C THR A 125 7.68 -6.31 -4.39
N THR A 126 8.07 -7.42 -5.00
CA THR A 126 9.49 -7.69 -5.27
C THR A 126 9.72 -8.35 -6.61
N ALA A 127 10.78 -7.90 -7.29
CA ALA A 127 11.26 -8.49 -8.53
C ALA A 127 11.61 -9.99 -8.36
N ALA A 128 12.08 -10.38 -7.19
CA ALA A 128 12.44 -11.77 -6.89
C ALA A 128 11.23 -12.73 -6.95
N LEU A 129 10.03 -12.23 -6.73
CA LEU A 129 8.77 -12.99 -6.85
C LEU A 129 8.04 -12.75 -8.18
N GLY A 130 8.71 -12.12 -9.14
CA GLY A 130 8.18 -11.93 -10.49
C GLY A 130 7.21 -10.75 -10.65
N SER A 131 7.21 -9.79 -9.71
CA SER A 131 6.38 -8.62 -9.83
C SER A 131 6.81 -7.73 -11.00
N PRO A 132 5.86 -7.30 -11.87
CA PRO A 132 6.14 -6.32 -12.92
C PRO A 132 6.50 -4.94 -12.35
N TYR A 133 6.06 -4.63 -11.15
CA TYR A 133 6.44 -3.42 -10.42
C TYR A 133 7.86 -3.49 -9.85
N LYS A 134 8.52 -4.65 -9.93
CA LYS A 134 9.81 -4.90 -9.27
C LYS A 134 9.68 -4.69 -7.76
N ASN A 135 10.57 -3.87 -7.18
CA ASN A 135 10.49 -3.49 -5.77
C ASN A 135 9.68 -2.19 -5.66
N HIS A 136 8.46 -2.28 -5.17
CA HIS A 136 7.51 -1.18 -5.17
C HIS A 136 6.54 -1.27 -4.00
N TRP A 137 6.06 -0.13 -3.50
CA TRP A 137 5.09 -0.04 -2.44
C TRP A 137 3.72 0.34 -2.98
N LEU A 138 2.70 -0.40 -2.59
CA LEU A 138 1.30 -0.25 -2.99
C LEU A 138 0.41 -0.13 -1.76
N VAL A 139 -0.79 0.43 -1.92
CA VAL A 139 -1.84 0.35 -0.90
C VAL A 139 -2.92 -0.60 -1.36
N VAL A 140 -3.02 -1.73 -0.68
CA VAL A 140 -4.06 -2.74 -0.91
C VAL A 140 -5.30 -2.37 -0.11
N TYR A 141 -6.44 -2.40 -0.78
CA TYR A 141 -7.73 -2.07 -0.18
C TYR A 141 -8.82 -3.12 -0.43
N GLN A 142 -8.61 -4.03 -1.38
CA GLN A 142 -9.48 -5.19 -1.60
C GLN A 142 -8.66 -6.44 -1.90
N TYR A 143 -9.26 -7.60 -1.61
CA TYR A 143 -8.74 -8.89 -1.95
C TYR A 143 -9.83 -9.79 -2.54
N ALA A 144 -9.44 -10.81 -3.27
CA ALA A 144 -10.31 -11.85 -3.79
C ALA A 144 -9.57 -13.17 -3.94
N PHE A 145 -10.30 -14.27 -3.86
CA PHE A 145 -9.80 -15.58 -4.29
C PHE A 145 -10.39 -15.93 -5.65
N ASP A 146 -9.57 -16.44 -6.54
CA ASP A 146 -10.04 -16.98 -7.81
C ASP A 146 -10.58 -18.41 -7.64
N SER A 147 -11.11 -19.01 -8.71
CA SER A 147 -11.67 -20.36 -8.70
C SER A 147 -10.66 -21.44 -8.32
N THR A 148 -9.37 -21.16 -8.42
CA THR A 148 -8.28 -22.07 -8.03
C THR A 148 -7.85 -21.90 -6.57
N GLY A 149 -8.43 -20.92 -5.85
CA GLY A 149 -8.06 -20.57 -4.49
C GLY A 149 -6.84 -19.66 -4.39
N LYS A 150 -6.37 -19.10 -5.51
CA LYS A 150 -5.26 -18.15 -5.53
C LYS A 150 -5.74 -16.78 -5.06
N LEU A 151 -4.95 -16.15 -4.18
CA LEU A 151 -5.24 -14.83 -3.60
C LEU A 151 -4.74 -13.71 -4.51
N TRP A 152 -5.62 -12.73 -4.71
CA TRP A 152 -5.38 -11.53 -5.49
C TRP A 152 -5.66 -10.28 -4.67
N TYR A 153 -4.91 -9.21 -4.94
CA TYR A 153 -5.11 -7.90 -4.33
C TYR A 153 -5.50 -6.87 -5.38
N LYS A 154 -6.38 -5.96 -4.97
CA LYS A 154 -6.66 -4.73 -5.70
C LYS A 154 -6.04 -3.56 -4.92
N ALA A 155 -5.29 -2.71 -5.63
CA ALA A 155 -4.42 -1.72 -5.00
C ALA A 155 -4.35 -0.40 -5.76
N TYR A 156 -4.03 0.67 -5.02
CA TYR A 156 -3.49 1.91 -5.55
C TYR A 156 -1.99 1.74 -5.74
N ASP A 157 -1.51 1.99 -6.97
CA ASP A 157 -0.13 1.71 -7.34
C ASP A 157 0.79 2.95 -7.40
N ASN A 158 0.27 4.14 -7.13
CA ASN A 158 0.95 5.44 -7.29
C ASN A 158 1.67 5.64 -8.64
N HIS A 159 1.32 4.86 -9.65
CA HIS A 159 1.76 4.96 -11.04
C HIS A 159 0.62 5.29 -12.01
N GLY A 160 -0.50 5.78 -11.48
CA GLY A 160 -1.67 6.22 -12.25
C GLY A 160 -2.86 5.27 -12.19
N SER A 161 -2.79 4.16 -11.47
CA SER A 161 -3.93 3.26 -11.27
C SER A 161 -4.35 3.18 -9.80
N ILE A 162 -5.66 3.25 -9.58
CA ILE A 162 -6.29 2.97 -8.29
C ILE A 162 -6.94 1.58 -8.24
N THR A 163 -6.89 0.83 -9.33
CA THR A 163 -7.54 -0.49 -9.49
C THR A 163 -6.55 -1.54 -10.00
N THR A 164 -5.28 -1.39 -9.70
CA THR A 164 -4.27 -2.37 -10.07
C THR A 164 -4.55 -3.71 -9.38
N ILE A 165 -4.49 -4.79 -10.16
CA ILE A 165 -4.68 -6.16 -9.67
C ILE A 165 -3.35 -6.89 -9.71
N ILE A 166 -2.95 -7.43 -8.55
CA ILE A 166 -1.70 -8.19 -8.40
C ILE A 166 -1.97 -9.52 -7.68
N PRO A 167 -1.25 -10.59 -8.05
CA PRO A 167 -1.31 -11.82 -7.27
C PRO A 167 -0.55 -11.64 -5.95
N ALA A 168 -1.14 -12.07 -4.85
CA ALA A 168 -0.55 -11.92 -3.52
C ALA A 168 0.84 -12.55 -3.39
N VAL A 169 1.11 -13.63 -4.13
CA VAL A 169 2.43 -14.31 -4.16
C VAL A 169 3.57 -13.43 -4.69
N GLN A 170 3.28 -12.30 -5.32
CA GLN A 170 4.28 -11.32 -5.77
C GLN A 170 4.61 -10.26 -4.73
N THR A 171 4.00 -10.34 -3.54
CA THR A 171 4.23 -9.41 -2.43
C THR A 171 5.02 -10.07 -1.32
N LEU A 172 5.85 -9.30 -0.63
CA LEU A 172 6.72 -9.82 0.43
C LEU A 172 6.37 -9.29 1.81
N CYS A 173 5.91 -8.06 1.95
CA CYS A 173 5.70 -7.44 3.25
C CYS A 173 4.39 -6.69 3.28
N ALA A 174 3.70 -6.76 4.41
CA ALA A 174 2.51 -5.97 4.71
C ALA A 174 2.76 -5.08 5.93
N LEU A 175 2.34 -3.81 5.87
CA LEU A 175 2.36 -2.87 7.00
C LEU A 175 0.96 -2.29 7.18
N TRP A 176 0.57 -2.15 8.44
CA TRP A 176 -0.72 -1.56 8.83
C TRP A 176 -0.61 -0.82 10.15
N LEU A 177 -1.62 -0.02 10.46
CA LEU A 177 -1.71 0.72 11.71
C LEU A 177 -2.68 0.01 12.67
N GLU A 178 -2.27 -0.14 13.92
CA GLU A 178 -3.06 -0.74 14.98
C GLU A 178 -3.01 0.15 16.22
N LYS A 179 -4.16 0.28 16.88
CA LYS A 179 -4.30 1.08 18.11
C LYS A 179 -3.59 0.38 19.26
N LEU A 180 -2.81 1.14 20.03
CA LEU A 180 -2.14 0.68 21.25
C LEU A 180 -3.11 0.44 22.40
#